data_82ac4b4582e0d0eefadbf6e95c87355b
#
_entry.id   82ac4b4582e0d0eefadbf6e95c87355b
#
_cell.length_a   1.000
_cell.length_b   1.000
_cell.length_c   1.000
_cell.angle_alpha   90.00
_cell.angle_beta   90.00
_cell.angle_gamma   90.00
#
_symmetry.space_group_name_H-M   'P 1'
#
loop_
_entity.id
_entity.type
_entity.pdbx_description
1 polymer ?
#
loop_
_entity_poly.entity_id
_entity_poly.type
_entity_poly.pdbx_seq_one_letter_code
_entity_poly.pdbx_strand_id
1 'polypeptide(L)'
;MGAKKTDFSSIQKWTLLSTILASSLVFIDSTALNVALPALQKDLGITGTQLLWVINGYALFLSALLLVGGSLGDLFGRNKVFLIGLGIFSISSLLCGISQSPLQLIIARSFQGVGGALLTPGSLSILSSQFGAESRGKAIGLWSTFSALTAIFGPVLGGWLAGMGLWRVIFFLNIPLSIVVFITMIVKVPESRNPNAEKLDVWGALLVTLGLAGITYGFIESPKYGFGNLLIMFSLLVGGFALIAFIIVQRYSKYPMMPLKLFKSSTFSGGNLLTLFVYAALGGVELNPAEAG
;
A
#
# COMPACT_ATOMS: atom_id res chain seq x y z
N MET A 1 -26.51 32.45 11.38
CA MET A 1 -25.27 32.33 10.62
C MET A 1 -25.42 31.12 9.70
N GLY A 2 -25.80 31.34 8.42
CA GLY A 2 -25.98 30.27 7.44
C GLY A 2 -24.62 29.71 7.05
N ALA A 3 -24.41 28.43 7.29
CA ALA A 3 -23.24 27.71 6.77
C ALA A 3 -23.26 27.82 5.23
N LYS A 4 -22.35 28.59 4.66
CA LYS A 4 -22.13 28.62 3.21
C LYS A 4 -21.89 27.16 2.79
N LYS A 5 -22.81 26.56 2.06
CA LYS A 5 -22.59 25.27 1.37
C LYS A 5 -21.43 25.50 0.40
N THR A 6 -20.23 25.15 0.80
CA THR A 6 -19.07 25.15 -0.08
C THR A 6 -19.22 23.96 -1.03
N ASP A 7 -19.95 24.19 -2.13
CA ASP A 7 -19.97 23.21 -3.22
C ASP A 7 -18.56 23.11 -3.81
N PHE A 8 -18.05 21.88 -3.91
CA PHE A 8 -16.77 21.62 -4.53
C PHE A 8 -16.78 22.03 -6.01
N SER A 9 -15.71 22.64 -6.47
CA SER A 9 -15.52 22.93 -7.90
C SER A 9 -15.50 21.63 -8.73
N SER A 10 -15.68 21.75 -10.05
CA SER A 10 -15.61 20.58 -10.94
C SER A 10 -14.27 19.84 -10.80
N ILE A 11 -13.16 20.56 -10.76
CA ILE A 11 -11.82 19.97 -10.58
C ILE A 11 -11.75 19.22 -9.23
N GLN A 12 -12.23 19.83 -8.16
CA GLN A 12 -12.23 19.19 -6.83
C GLN A 12 -13.07 17.92 -6.77
N LYS A 13 -14.23 17.90 -7.42
CA LYS A 13 -15.09 16.70 -7.54
C LYS A 13 -14.38 15.57 -8.28
N TRP A 14 -13.75 15.87 -9.41
CA TRP A 14 -12.99 14.87 -10.17
C TRP A 14 -11.74 14.39 -9.45
N THR A 15 -11.02 15.27 -8.77
CA THR A 15 -9.88 14.91 -7.93
C THR A 15 -10.30 13.94 -6.81
N LEU A 16 -11.38 14.28 -6.09
CA LEU A 16 -11.89 13.46 -5.01
C LEU A 16 -12.33 12.08 -5.52
N LEU A 17 -13.09 12.04 -6.61
CA LEU A 17 -13.54 10.78 -7.22
C LEU A 17 -12.36 9.90 -7.64
N SER A 18 -11.39 10.48 -8.37
CA SER A 18 -10.23 9.72 -8.86
C SER A 18 -9.36 9.18 -7.72
N THR A 19 -9.13 9.97 -6.68
CA THR A 19 -8.33 9.54 -5.52
C THR A 19 -9.06 8.50 -4.67
N ILE A 20 -10.40 8.59 -4.53
CA ILE A 20 -11.22 7.55 -3.90
C ILE A 20 -11.12 6.25 -4.69
N LEU A 21 -11.38 6.29 -6.01
CA LEU A 21 -11.33 5.09 -6.85
C LEU A 21 -9.95 4.42 -6.81
N ALA A 22 -8.87 5.20 -6.87
CA ALA A 22 -7.51 4.65 -6.80
C ALA A 22 -7.20 4.01 -5.43
N SER A 23 -7.63 4.64 -4.34
CA SER A 23 -7.47 4.04 -3.01
C SER A 23 -8.35 2.80 -2.86
N SER A 24 -9.54 2.81 -3.45
CA SER A 24 -10.44 1.66 -3.50
C SER A 24 -9.82 0.46 -4.20
N LEU A 25 -9.09 0.68 -5.31
CA LEU A 25 -8.32 -0.40 -5.98
C LEU A 25 -7.39 -1.11 -5.00
N VAL A 26 -6.58 -0.33 -4.26
CA VAL A 26 -5.61 -0.86 -3.30
C VAL A 26 -6.31 -1.63 -2.17
N PHE A 27 -7.40 -1.09 -1.62
CA PHE A 27 -8.14 -1.73 -0.52
C PHE A 27 -8.92 -2.98 -0.96
N ILE A 28 -9.62 -2.93 -2.09
CA ILE A 28 -10.35 -4.09 -2.61
C ILE A 28 -9.38 -5.23 -2.94
N ASP A 29 -8.29 -4.90 -3.64
CA ASP A 29 -7.27 -5.87 -4.05
C ASP A 29 -6.71 -6.63 -2.85
N SER A 30 -6.32 -5.93 -1.78
CA SER A 30 -5.75 -6.57 -0.58
C SER A 30 -6.79 -7.36 0.21
N THR A 31 -8.00 -6.84 0.40
CA THR A 31 -9.02 -7.48 1.24
C THR A 31 -9.75 -8.62 0.51
N ALA A 32 -9.98 -8.50 -0.80
CA ALA A 32 -10.57 -9.57 -1.61
C ALA A 32 -9.65 -10.77 -1.73
N LEU A 33 -8.33 -10.52 -1.87
CA LEU A 33 -7.35 -11.59 -1.98
C LEU A 33 -7.30 -12.45 -0.71
N ASN A 34 -7.36 -11.84 0.48
CA ASN A 34 -7.29 -12.59 1.74
C ASN A 34 -8.36 -13.68 1.82
N VAL A 35 -9.57 -13.39 1.38
CA VAL A 35 -10.66 -14.38 1.36
C VAL A 35 -10.51 -15.40 0.22
N ALA A 36 -9.82 -15.03 -0.86
CA ALA A 36 -9.59 -15.90 -2.01
C ALA A 36 -8.38 -16.85 -1.85
N LEU A 37 -7.58 -16.72 -0.79
CA LEU A 37 -6.36 -17.51 -0.58
C LEU A 37 -6.56 -19.04 -0.67
N PRO A 38 -7.62 -19.65 -0.10
CA PRO A 38 -7.85 -21.09 -0.22
C PRO A 38 -8.08 -21.54 -1.66
N ALA A 39 -8.83 -20.75 -2.45
CA ALA A 39 -9.10 -21.05 -3.85
C ALA A 39 -7.81 -20.97 -4.70
N LEU A 40 -7.00 -19.96 -4.44
CA LEU A 40 -5.72 -19.73 -5.06
C LEU A 40 -4.71 -20.82 -4.71
N GLN A 41 -4.69 -21.26 -3.44
CA GLN A 41 -3.84 -22.37 -2.97
C GLN A 41 -4.18 -23.67 -3.71
N LYS A 42 -5.46 -23.96 -3.84
CA LYS A 42 -5.94 -25.17 -4.54
C LYS A 42 -5.62 -25.14 -6.04
N ASP A 43 -5.79 -24.00 -6.70
CA ASP A 43 -5.64 -23.87 -8.15
C ASP A 43 -4.17 -23.93 -8.60
N LEU A 44 -3.28 -23.24 -7.88
CA LEU A 44 -1.86 -23.15 -8.21
C LEU A 44 -0.96 -24.14 -7.42
N GLY A 45 -1.53 -24.97 -6.54
CA GLY A 45 -0.75 -25.88 -5.72
C GLY A 45 0.23 -25.20 -4.76
N ILE A 46 -0.14 -24.02 -4.24
CA ILE A 46 0.73 -23.15 -3.43
C ILE A 46 0.94 -23.76 -2.04
N THR A 47 2.20 -23.81 -1.57
CA THR A 47 2.52 -24.15 -0.18
C THR A 47 2.18 -23.01 0.78
N GLY A 48 2.04 -23.31 2.09
CA GLY A 48 1.77 -22.28 3.10
C GLY A 48 2.79 -21.14 3.09
N THR A 49 4.08 -21.44 2.99
CA THR A 49 5.15 -20.44 2.91
C THR A 49 5.01 -19.55 1.66
N GLN A 50 4.71 -20.15 0.50
CA GLN A 50 4.49 -19.39 -0.73
C GLN A 50 3.24 -18.52 -0.64
N LEU A 51 2.19 -18.98 0.06
CA LEU A 51 1.00 -18.17 0.31
C LEU A 51 1.31 -16.92 1.13
N LEU A 52 2.11 -17.08 2.18
CA LEU A 52 2.62 -15.95 2.94
C LEU A 52 3.42 -14.97 2.07
N TRP A 53 4.20 -15.45 1.10
CA TRP A 53 4.91 -14.59 0.17
C TRP A 53 4.00 -13.86 -0.81
N VAL A 54 2.88 -14.44 -1.24
CA VAL A 54 1.88 -13.75 -2.08
C VAL A 54 1.32 -12.52 -1.36
N ILE A 55 1.05 -12.62 -0.06
CA ILE A 55 0.53 -11.52 0.75
C ILE A 55 1.66 -10.53 1.10
N ASN A 56 2.73 -11.06 1.70
CA ASN A 56 3.78 -10.22 2.28
C ASN A 56 4.71 -9.62 1.22
N GLY A 57 4.84 -10.21 0.04
CA GLY A 57 5.59 -9.60 -1.06
C GLY A 57 4.99 -8.26 -1.49
N TYR A 58 3.66 -8.19 -1.57
CA TYR A 58 2.95 -6.93 -1.82
C TYR A 58 3.12 -5.94 -0.66
N ALA A 59 2.84 -6.38 0.57
CA ALA A 59 2.89 -5.53 1.76
C ALA A 59 4.31 -4.99 2.03
N LEU A 60 5.34 -5.78 1.78
CA LEU A 60 6.74 -5.40 1.92
C LEU A 60 7.09 -4.22 1.03
N PHE A 61 6.87 -4.32 -0.28
CA PHE A 61 7.22 -3.25 -1.20
C PHE A 61 6.31 -2.03 -1.03
N LEU A 62 5.03 -2.22 -0.71
CA LEU A 62 4.12 -1.15 -0.36
C LEU A 62 4.64 -0.34 0.82
N SER A 63 4.96 -1.00 1.94
CA SER A 63 5.39 -0.32 3.18
C SER A 63 6.79 0.29 3.05
N ALA A 64 7.74 -0.43 2.48
CA ALA A 64 9.12 0.02 2.32
C ALA A 64 9.25 1.27 1.42
N LEU A 65 8.44 1.34 0.36
CA LEU A 65 8.50 2.40 -0.63
C LEU A 65 7.44 3.50 -0.44
N LEU A 66 6.59 3.40 0.58
CA LEU A 66 5.51 4.37 0.83
C LEU A 66 6.04 5.80 0.98
N LEU A 67 7.09 5.99 1.78
CA LEU A 67 7.72 7.30 1.99
C LEU A 67 8.46 7.79 0.74
N VAL A 68 9.06 6.87 0.00
CA VAL A 68 9.69 7.15 -1.30
C VAL A 68 8.65 7.68 -2.29
N GLY A 69 7.51 7.01 -2.39
CA GLY A 69 6.41 7.41 -3.26
C GLY A 69 5.91 8.82 -2.99
N GLY A 70 5.75 9.18 -1.71
CA GLY A 70 5.41 10.55 -1.30
C GLY A 70 6.45 11.57 -1.73
N SER A 71 7.73 11.32 -1.45
CA SER A 71 8.85 12.18 -1.81
C SER A 71 9.01 12.35 -3.32
N LEU A 72 8.85 11.27 -4.10
CA LEU A 72 8.88 11.32 -5.57
C LEU A 72 7.75 12.19 -6.12
N GLY A 73 6.54 12.09 -5.57
CA GLY A 73 5.40 12.93 -5.95
C GLY A 73 5.67 14.41 -5.72
N ASP A 74 6.25 14.76 -4.59
CA ASP A 74 6.59 16.14 -4.28
C ASP A 74 7.70 16.70 -5.20
N LEU A 75 8.70 15.89 -5.55
CA LEU A 75 9.82 16.28 -6.41
C LEU A 75 9.44 16.37 -7.91
N PHE A 76 8.81 15.33 -8.44
CA PHE A 76 8.63 15.16 -9.88
C PHE A 76 7.22 15.49 -10.38
N GLY A 77 6.31 15.77 -9.47
CA GLY A 77 4.90 16.03 -9.75
C GLY A 77 4.00 14.92 -9.23
N ARG A 78 3.00 15.32 -8.46
CA ARG A 78 2.13 14.40 -7.72
C ARG A 78 1.26 13.58 -8.66
N ASN A 79 0.64 14.24 -9.65
CA ASN A 79 -0.20 13.57 -10.64
C ASN A 79 0.62 12.62 -11.52
N LYS A 80 1.80 13.06 -11.96
CA LYS A 80 2.71 12.24 -12.79
C LYS A 80 3.15 10.96 -12.07
N VAL A 81 3.64 11.08 -10.83
CA VAL A 81 4.10 9.92 -10.04
C VAL A 81 2.94 9.00 -9.70
N PHE A 82 1.77 9.54 -9.39
CA PHE A 82 0.55 8.79 -9.17
C PHE A 82 0.15 7.98 -10.42
N LEU A 83 0.18 8.57 -11.62
CA LEU A 83 -0.14 7.87 -12.88
C LEU A 83 0.87 6.76 -13.20
N ILE A 84 2.16 6.98 -12.91
CA ILE A 84 3.19 5.93 -13.02
C ILE A 84 2.85 4.78 -12.06
N GLY A 85 2.52 5.10 -10.80
CA GLY A 85 2.10 4.11 -9.80
C GLY A 85 0.86 3.32 -10.24
N LEU A 86 -0.13 4.01 -10.80
CA LEU A 86 -1.34 3.39 -11.34
C LEU A 86 -1.03 2.45 -12.50
N GLY A 87 -0.13 2.84 -13.40
CA GLY A 87 0.33 2.01 -14.50
C GLY A 87 1.03 0.74 -14.01
N ILE A 88 1.98 0.88 -13.07
CA ILE A 88 2.68 -0.26 -12.45
C ILE A 88 1.67 -1.18 -11.75
N PHE A 89 0.76 -0.63 -10.94
CA PHE A 89 -0.26 -1.40 -10.23
C PHE A 89 -1.15 -2.18 -11.20
N SER A 90 -1.62 -1.54 -12.28
CA SER A 90 -2.52 -2.15 -13.26
C SER A 90 -1.84 -3.25 -14.06
N ILE A 91 -0.62 -3.01 -14.56
CA ILE A 91 0.15 -4.01 -15.30
C ILE A 91 0.46 -5.20 -14.38
N SER A 92 0.88 -4.95 -13.15
CA SER A 92 1.14 -6.01 -12.19
C SER A 92 -0.12 -6.78 -11.83
N SER A 93 -1.27 -6.11 -11.73
CA SER A 93 -2.56 -6.76 -11.52
C SER A 93 -2.93 -7.68 -12.70
N LEU A 94 -2.73 -7.23 -13.94
CA LEU A 94 -2.89 -8.09 -15.10
C LEU A 94 -1.99 -9.32 -15.03
N LEU A 95 -0.70 -9.14 -14.67
CA LEU A 95 0.25 -10.25 -14.52
C LEU A 95 -0.16 -11.21 -13.38
N CYS A 96 -0.73 -10.71 -12.28
CA CYS A 96 -1.30 -11.55 -11.23
C CYS A 96 -2.45 -12.40 -11.77
N GLY A 97 -3.37 -11.82 -12.54
CA GLY A 97 -4.53 -12.51 -13.10
C GLY A 97 -4.18 -13.61 -14.11
N ILE A 98 -3.08 -13.45 -14.87
CA ILE A 98 -2.61 -14.46 -15.85
C ILE A 98 -1.53 -15.39 -15.30
N SER A 99 -1.14 -15.29 -14.03
CA SER A 99 -0.08 -16.12 -13.43
C SER A 99 -0.46 -17.59 -13.43
N GLN A 100 0.51 -18.45 -13.78
CA GLN A 100 0.37 -19.92 -13.87
C GLN A 100 1.21 -20.65 -12.83
N SER A 101 2.02 -19.90 -12.04
CA SER A 101 2.85 -20.49 -11.00
C SER A 101 2.91 -19.58 -9.76
N PRO A 102 3.17 -20.15 -8.57
CA PRO A 102 3.33 -19.38 -7.34
C PRO A 102 4.39 -18.28 -7.48
N LEU A 103 5.52 -18.57 -8.10
CA LEU A 103 6.61 -17.61 -8.26
C LEU A 103 6.21 -16.41 -9.14
N GLN A 104 5.51 -16.66 -10.26
CA GLN A 104 4.99 -15.58 -11.11
C GLN A 104 4.05 -14.66 -10.32
N LEU A 105 3.13 -15.26 -9.53
CA LEU A 105 2.20 -14.50 -8.71
C LEU A 105 2.93 -13.68 -7.64
N ILE A 106 3.90 -14.25 -6.92
CA ILE A 106 4.69 -13.55 -5.90
C ILE A 106 5.42 -12.36 -6.51
N ILE A 107 6.09 -12.55 -7.65
CA ILE A 107 6.81 -11.47 -8.34
C ILE A 107 5.83 -10.37 -8.79
N ALA A 108 4.72 -10.74 -9.42
CA ALA A 108 3.72 -9.77 -9.87
C ALA A 108 3.12 -8.99 -8.68
N ARG A 109 2.84 -9.65 -7.55
CA ARG A 109 2.39 -9.02 -6.31
C ARG A 109 3.43 -8.04 -5.74
N SER A 110 4.70 -8.41 -5.78
CA SER A 110 5.78 -7.53 -5.33
C SER A 110 5.83 -6.22 -6.15
N PHE A 111 5.73 -6.30 -7.47
CA PHE A 111 5.63 -5.12 -8.34
C PHE A 111 4.32 -4.35 -8.13
N GLN A 112 3.21 -5.04 -7.85
CA GLN A 112 1.95 -4.39 -7.52
C GLN A 112 2.06 -3.57 -6.22
N GLY A 113 2.83 -4.06 -5.23
CA GLY A 113 3.18 -3.31 -4.02
C GLY A 113 3.95 -2.02 -4.30
N VAL A 114 4.89 -2.05 -5.26
CA VAL A 114 5.60 -0.83 -5.74
C VAL A 114 4.59 0.19 -6.30
N GLY A 115 3.66 -0.26 -7.16
CA GLY A 115 2.59 0.59 -7.69
C GLY A 115 1.74 1.20 -6.59
N GLY A 116 1.31 0.39 -5.61
CA GLY A 116 0.53 0.82 -4.45
C GLY A 116 1.26 1.86 -3.59
N ALA A 117 2.59 1.73 -3.45
CA ALA A 117 3.43 2.66 -2.70
C ALA A 117 3.48 4.07 -3.33
N LEU A 118 3.33 4.17 -4.64
CA LEU A 118 3.23 5.46 -5.33
C LEU A 118 1.80 6.03 -5.29
N LEU A 119 0.78 5.16 -5.34
CA LEU A 119 -0.63 5.55 -5.34
C LEU A 119 -1.10 6.09 -3.99
N THR A 120 -0.79 5.40 -2.90
CA THR A 120 -1.36 5.67 -1.58
C THR A 120 -1.02 7.07 -1.06
N PRO A 121 0.26 7.48 -0.94
CA PRO A 121 0.59 8.83 -0.51
C PRO A 121 0.22 9.88 -1.56
N GLY A 122 0.29 9.52 -2.86
CA GLY A 122 -0.11 10.36 -3.98
C GLY A 122 -1.57 10.78 -3.89
N SER A 123 -2.49 9.87 -3.58
CA SER A 123 -3.91 10.15 -3.42
C SER A 123 -4.16 11.27 -2.41
N LEU A 124 -3.60 11.16 -1.21
CA LEU A 124 -3.77 12.15 -0.14
C LEU A 124 -3.07 13.46 -0.45
N SER A 125 -1.89 13.41 -1.07
CA SER A 125 -1.09 14.58 -1.44
C SER A 125 -1.77 15.40 -2.55
N ILE A 126 -2.31 14.77 -3.59
CA ILE A 126 -3.08 15.40 -4.66
C ILE A 126 -4.35 16.04 -4.08
N LEU A 127 -5.09 15.30 -3.26
CA LEU A 127 -6.28 15.80 -2.59
C LEU A 127 -5.94 17.06 -1.77
N SER A 128 -4.92 16.99 -0.95
CA SER A 128 -4.49 18.10 -0.09
C SER A 128 -4.06 19.34 -0.87
N SER A 129 -3.55 19.20 -2.09
CA SER A 129 -3.12 20.32 -2.94
C SER A 129 -4.29 21.03 -3.63
N GLN A 130 -5.39 20.32 -3.91
CA GLN A 130 -6.54 20.85 -4.64
C GLN A 130 -7.60 21.47 -3.72
N PHE A 131 -7.52 21.24 -2.42
CA PHE A 131 -8.48 21.73 -1.44
C PHE A 131 -7.84 22.74 -0.48
N GLY A 132 -8.45 23.92 -0.36
CA GLY A 132 -8.04 24.93 0.61
C GLY A 132 -8.30 24.49 2.07
N ALA A 133 -7.72 25.21 3.03
CA ALA A 133 -7.75 24.87 4.46
C ALA A 133 -9.17 24.55 5.00
N GLU A 134 -10.19 25.33 4.58
CA GLU A 134 -11.58 25.17 5.03
C GLU A 134 -12.25 23.89 4.52
N SER A 135 -11.93 23.47 3.29
CA SER A 135 -12.60 22.32 2.63
C SER A 135 -11.78 21.04 2.68
N ARG A 136 -10.48 21.12 2.99
CA ARG A 136 -9.55 19.98 3.02
C ARG A 136 -10.00 18.91 4.01
N GLY A 137 -10.38 19.28 5.21
CA GLY A 137 -10.85 18.34 6.23
C GLY A 137 -12.07 17.55 5.77
N LYS A 138 -13.04 18.22 5.11
CA LYS A 138 -14.22 17.58 4.53
C LYS A 138 -13.84 16.63 3.39
N ALA A 139 -12.93 17.04 2.51
CA ALA A 139 -12.48 16.21 1.39
C ALA A 139 -11.72 14.95 1.87
N ILE A 140 -10.82 15.07 2.85
CA ILE A 140 -10.13 13.94 3.47
C ILE A 140 -11.11 13.02 4.18
N GLY A 141 -12.10 13.57 4.90
CA GLY A 141 -13.14 12.79 5.56
C GLY A 141 -13.96 11.96 4.57
N LEU A 142 -14.39 12.56 3.46
CA LEU A 142 -15.09 11.84 2.38
C LEU A 142 -14.21 10.76 1.75
N TRP A 143 -12.95 11.12 1.40
CA TRP A 143 -12.00 10.17 0.85
C TRP A 143 -11.79 8.98 1.80
N SER A 144 -11.55 9.21 3.10
CA SER A 144 -11.37 8.14 4.09
C SER A 144 -12.63 7.27 4.23
N THR A 145 -13.82 7.89 4.30
CA THR A 145 -15.08 7.17 4.45
C THR A 145 -15.35 6.26 3.25
N PHE A 146 -15.26 6.78 2.03
CA PHE A 146 -15.53 5.97 0.84
C PHE A 146 -14.45 4.91 0.62
N SER A 147 -13.18 5.21 0.89
CA SER A 147 -12.10 4.22 0.81
C SER A 147 -12.27 3.10 1.84
N ALA A 148 -12.67 3.43 3.07
CA ALA A 148 -12.96 2.42 4.10
C ALA A 148 -14.19 1.56 3.76
N LEU A 149 -15.24 2.16 3.19
CA LEU A 149 -16.40 1.41 2.73
C LEU A 149 -16.03 0.37 1.67
N THR A 150 -15.12 0.69 0.75
CA THR A 150 -14.69 -0.26 -0.28
C THR A 150 -13.91 -1.44 0.30
N ALA A 151 -13.22 -1.28 1.43
CA ALA A 151 -12.57 -2.38 2.12
C ALA A 151 -13.56 -3.46 2.61
N ILE A 152 -14.81 -3.05 2.93
CA ILE A 152 -15.87 -3.97 3.33
C ILE A 152 -16.39 -4.79 2.13
N PHE A 153 -16.40 -4.21 0.93
CA PHE A 153 -16.82 -4.91 -0.28
C PHE A 153 -15.80 -5.94 -0.76
N GLY A 154 -14.51 -5.76 -0.44
CA GLY A 154 -13.44 -6.66 -0.85
C GLY A 154 -13.69 -8.11 -0.45
N PRO A 155 -13.90 -8.45 0.83
CA PRO A 155 -14.18 -9.82 1.27
C PRO A 155 -15.43 -10.43 0.62
N VAL A 156 -16.48 -9.64 0.41
CA VAL A 156 -17.72 -10.13 -0.24
C VAL A 156 -17.45 -10.49 -1.70
N LEU A 157 -16.79 -9.61 -2.45
CA LEU A 157 -16.38 -9.85 -3.84
C LEU A 157 -15.39 -11.01 -3.94
N GLY A 158 -14.37 -11.01 -3.09
CA GLY A 158 -13.35 -12.04 -3.05
C GLY A 158 -13.92 -13.42 -2.75
N GLY A 159 -14.78 -13.53 -1.73
CA GLY A 159 -15.43 -14.77 -1.36
C GLY A 159 -16.38 -15.30 -2.44
N TRP A 160 -17.17 -14.42 -3.04
CA TRP A 160 -18.08 -14.77 -4.14
C TRP A 160 -17.31 -15.28 -5.37
N LEU A 161 -16.29 -14.56 -5.82
CA LEU A 161 -15.46 -14.97 -6.96
C LEU A 161 -14.65 -16.24 -6.67
N ALA A 162 -14.09 -16.34 -5.47
CA ALA A 162 -13.34 -17.53 -5.05
C ALA A 162 -14.23 -18.78 -4.98
N GLY A 163 -15.48 -18.63 -4.47
CA GLY A 163 -16.46 -19.70 -4.43
C GLY A 163 -16.85 -20.25 -5.82
N MET A 164 -16.75 -19.42 -6.85
CA MET A 164 -16.95 -19.82 -8.24
C MET A 164 -15.66 -20.31 -8.95
N GLY A 165 -14.51 -20.34 -8.25
CA GLY A 165 -13.21 -20.65 -8.86
C GLY A 165 -12.64 -19.52 -9.73
N LEU A 166 -13.20 -18.32 -9.65
CA LEU A 166 -12.86 -17.18 -10.49
C LEU A 166 -11.94 -16.17 -9.76
N TRP A 167 -11.06 -16.64 -8.88
CA TRP A 167 -10.17 -15.76 -8.10
C TRP A 167 -9.32 -14.79 -8.95
N ARG A 168 -8.97 -15.19 -10.18
CA ARG A 168 -8.21 -14.35 -11.12
C ARG A 168 -8.94 -13.08 -11.51
N VAL A 169 -10.27 -13.09 -11.49
CA VAL A 169 -11.12 -11.93 -11.82
C VAL A 169 -10.92 -10.80 -10.83
N ILE A 170 -10.53 -11.09 -9.57
CA ILE A 170 -10.19 -10.07 -8.57
C ILE A 170 -9.13 -9.11 -9.13
N PHE A 171 -8.11 -9.64 -9.77
CA PHE A 171 -7.05 -8.84 -10.37
C PHE A 171 -7.50 -8.12 -11.65
N PHE A 172 -8.31 -8.77 -12.49
CA PHE A 172 -8.81 -8.17 -13.72
C PHE A 172 -9.78 -7.02 -13.48
N LEU A 173 -10.51 -7.00 -12.35
CA LEU A 173 -11.38 -5.87 -11.95
C LEU A 173 -10.60 -4.57 -11.75
N ASN A 174 -9.34 -4.66 -11.39
CA ASN A 174 -8.48 -3.48 -11.23
C ASN A 174 -8.24 -2.75 -12.56
N ILE A 175 -8.29 -3.44 -13.70
CA ILE A 175 -7.93 -2.87 -15.01
C ILE A 175 -8.95 -1.81 -15.48
N PRO A 176 -10.27 -2.12 -15.58
CA PRO A 176 -11.23 -1.12 -16.02
C PRO A 176 -11.31 0.08 -15.07
N LEU A 177 -11.22 -0.15 -13.76
CA LEU A 177 -11.19 0.93 -12.77
C LEU A 177 -9.95 1.81 -12.94
N SER A 178 -8.79 1.22 -13.14
CA SER A 178 -7.55 1.96 -13.40
C SER A 178 -7.62 2.80 -14.67
N ILE A 179 -8.23 2.29 -15.73
CA ILE A 179 -8.42 3.05 -16.98
C ILE A 179 -9.28 4.31 -16.73
N VAL A 180 -10.37 4.16 -15.98
CA VAL A 180 -11.24 5.31 -15.60
C VAL A 180 -10.46 6.33 -14.79
N VAL A 181 -9.69 5.88 -13.78
CA VAL A 181 -8.85 6.78 -12.97
C VAL A 181 -7.80 7.47 -13.84
N PHE A 182 -7.12 6.72 -14.71
CA PHE A 182 -6.07 7.23 -15.57
C PHE A 182 -6.58 8.35 -16.49
N ILE A 183 -7.72 8.12 -17.17
CA ILE A 183 -8.33 9.11 -18.06
C ILE A 183 -8.76 10.35 -17.26
N THR A 184 -9.43 10.16 -16.12
CA THR A 184 -9.90 11.30 -15.30
C THR A 184 -8.75 12.11 -14.73
N MET A 185 -7.66 11.47 -14.30
CA MET A 185 -6.49 12.16 -13.79
C MET A 185 -5.81 13.01 -14.87
N ILE A 186 -5.64 12.47 -16.08
CA ILE A 186 -5.00 13.23 -17.18
C ILE A 186 -5.87 14.40 -17.63
N VAL A 187 -7.18 14.20 -17.76
CA VAL A 187 -8.06 15.19 -18.39
C VAL A 187 -8.55 16.25 -17.41
N LYS A 188 -8.76 15.91 -16.14
CA LYS A 188 -9.49 16.74 -15.18
C LYS A 188 -8.66 17.23 -14.00
N VAL A 189 -7.54 16.58 -13.68
CA VAL A 189 -6.76 16.91 -12.48
C VAL A 189 -5.45 17.60 -12.90
N PRO A 190 -5.26 18.88 -12.53
CA PRO A 190 -4.04 19.60 -12.87
C PRO A 190 -2.85 19.06 -12.09
N GLU A 191 -1.67 19.14 -12.70
CA GLU A 191 -0.42 18.77 -12.04
C GLU A 191 -0.14 19.69 -10.84
N SER A 192 0.41 19.11 -9.79
CA SER A 192 0.88 19.84 -8.62
C SER A 192 2.18 19.24 -8.11
N ARG A 193 3.06 20.10 -7.62
CA ARG A 193 4.32 19.70 -6.99
C ARG A 193 4.60 20.61 -5.80
N ASN A 194 5.46 20.16 -4.90
CA ASN A 194 5.91 20.99 -3.80
C ASN A 194 7.12 21.84 -4.29
N PRO A 195 7.02 23.18 -4.36
CA PRO A 195 8.13 24.01 -4.80
C PRO A 195 9.33 23.95 -3.83
N ASN A 196 9.11 23.55 -2.58
CA ASN A 196 10.12 23.38 -1.54
C ASN A 196 10.49 21.91 -1.32
N ALA A 197 10.23 21.04 -2.31
CA ALA A 197 10.58 19.64 -2.20
C ALA A 197 12.09 19.46 -2.04
N GLU A 198 12.45 18.69 -1.05
CA GLU A 198 13.85 18.36 -0.74
C GLU A 198 14.32 17.15 -1.54
N LYS A 199 15.63 16.87 -1.53
CA LYS A 199 16.20 15.73 -2.25
C LYS A 199 15.69 14.41 -1.67
N LEU A 200 15.58 13.39 -2.53
CA LEU A 200 15.23 12.04 -2.11
C LEU A 200 16.32 11.45 -1.20
N ASP A 201 15.91 10.88 -0.08
CA ASP A 201 16.77 10.12 0.82
C ASP A 201 16.93 8.67 0.30
N VAL A 202 17.81 8.50 -0.68
CA VAL A 202 18.06 7.19 -1.30
C VAL A 202 18.60 6.19 -0.29
N TRP A 203 19.47 6.63 0.62
CA TRP A 203 20.06 5.75 1.64
C TRP A 203 19.00 5.29 2.66
N GLY A 204 18.15 6.20 3.11
CA GLY A 204 17.02 5.82 3.96
C GLY A 204 16.08 4.83 3.27
N ALA A 205 15.77 5.04 1.99
CA ALA A 205 14.95 4.13 1.20
C ALA A 205 15.56 2.73 1.08
N LEU A 206 16.85 2.64 0.77
CA LEU A 206 17.56 1.35 0.68
C LEU A 206 17.60 0.63 2.02
N LEU A 207 17.94 1.34 3.10
CA LEU A 207 18.05 0.74 4.43
C LEU A 207 16.73 0.23 4.96
N VAL A 208 15.63 0.99 4.82
CA VAL A 208 14.31 0.53 5.26
C VAL A 208 13.83 -0.66 4.42
N THR A 209 14.09 -0.64 3.10
CA THR A 209 13.70 -1.75 2.22
C THR A 209 14.48 -3.02 2.58
N LEU A 210 15.79 -2.95 2.73
CA LEU A 210 16.62 -4.08 3.13
C LEU A 210 16.25 -4.59 4.53
N GLY A 211 15.99 -3.66 5.45
CA GLY A 211 15.59 -3.97 6.81
C GLY A 211 14.28 -4.75 6.87
N LEU A 212 13.25 -4.23 6.23
CA LEU A 212 11.95 -4.90 6.17
C LEU A 212 12.04 -6.22 5.39
N ALA A 213 12.77 -6.27 4.28
CA ALA A 213 12.95 -7.49 3.50
C ALA A 213 13.64 -8.60 4.31
N GLY A 214 14.72 -8.26 5.04
CA GLY A 214 15.45 -9.23 5.86
C GLY A 214 14.60 -9.77 7.02
N ILE A 215 13.87 -8.92 7.72
CA ILE A 215 12.96 -9.32 8.80
C ILE A 215 11.80 -10.17 8.25
N THR A 216 11.16 -9.72 7.16
CA THR A 216 10.05 -10.46 6.53
C THR A 216 10.50 -11.84 6.06
N TYR A 217 11.64 -11.93 5.36
CA TYR A 217 12.21 -13.21 4.92
C TYR A 217 12.48 -14.13 6.10
N GLY A 218 13.15 -13.62 7.14
CA GLY A 218 13.51 -14.41 8.32
C GLY A 218 12.29 -15.03 9.01
N PHE A 219 11.22 -14.26 9.19
CA PHE A 219 9.99 -14.77 9.81
C PHE A 219 9.18 -15.70 8.90
N ILE A 220 9.06 -15.42 7.60
CA ILE A 220 8.28 -16.26 6.66
C ILE A 220 8.93 -17.63 6.45
N GLU A 221 10.26 -17.68 6.39
CA GLU A 221 10.98 -18.93 6.10
C GLU A 221 11.37 -19.70 7.37
N SER A 222 11.31 -19.09 8.57
CA SER A 222 11.68 -19.75 9.81
C SER A 222 10.85 -21.02 10.17
N PRO A 223 9.56 -21.13 9.84
CA PRO A 223 8.81 -22.38 10.09
C PRO A 223 9.34 -23.56 9.25
N LYS A 224 9.89 -23.28 8.07
CA LYS A 224 10.42 -24.31 7.17
C LYS A 224 11.86 -24.71 7.52
N TYR A 225 12.73 -23.76 7.82
CA TYR A 225 14.17 -24.01 7.99
C TYR A 225 14.63 -23.95 9.45
N GLY A 226 13.80 -23.45 10.35
CA GLY A 226 14.13 -23.23 11.76
C GLY A 226 14.94 -21.94 12.01
N PHE A 227 14.80 -21.35 13.19
CA PHE A 227 15.57 -20.15 13.58
C PHE A 227 17.07 -20.41 13.73
N GLY A 228 17.50 -21.68 13.90
CA GLY A 228 18.92 -22.06 13.92
C GLY A 228 19.59 -22.10 12.54
N ASN A 229 18.86 -21.96 11.46
CA ASN A 229 19.41 -21.93 10.11
C ASN A 229 20.23 -20.65 9.92
N LEU A 230 21.45 -20.77 9.41
CA LEU A 230 22.39 -19.66 9.24
C LEU A 230 21.81 -18.55 8.34
N LEU A 231 21.08 -18.90 7.28
CA LEU A 231 20.47 -17.93 6.36
C LEU A 231 19.35 -17.15 7.05
N ILE A 232 18.55 -17.81 7.88
CA ILE A 232 17.49 -17.16 8.67
C ILE A 232 18.09 -16.20 9.70
N MET A 233 19.07 -16.67 10.46
CA MET A 233 19.77 -15.82 11.43
C MET A 233 20.42 -14.60 10.75
N PHE A 234 21.11 -14.83 9.63
CA PHE A 234 21.76 -13.75 8.88
C PHE A 234 20.73 -12.73 8.36
N SER A 235 19.61 -13.19 7.81
CA SER A 235 18.57 -12.29 7.30
C SER A 235 17.95 -11.42 8.41
N LEU A 236 17.68 -12.02 9.57
CA LEU A 236 17.14 -11.29 10.73
C LEU A 236 18.15 -10.28 11.29
N LEU A 237 19.43 -10.68 11.41
CA LEU A 237 20.48 -9.80 11.90
C LEU A 237 20.72 -8.63 10.94
N VAL A 238 20.91 -8.90 9.65
CA VAL A 238 21.11 -7.86 8.62
C VAL A 238 19.88 -6.96 8.54
N GLY A 239 18.67 -7.53 8.59
CA GLY A 239 17.44 -6.78 8.63
C GLY A 239 17.34 -5.84 9.83
N GLY A 240 17.64 -6.36 11.03
CA GLY A 240 17.67 -5.57 12.26
C GLY A 240 18.72 -4.44 12.22
N PHE A 241 19.94 -4.75 11.79
CA PHE A 241 20.99 -3.74 11.65
C PHE A 241 20.63 -2.67 10.60
N ALA A 242 20.02 -3.06 9.49
CA ALA A 242 19.59 -2.11 8.46
C ALA A 242 18.49 -1.16 8.99
N LEU A 243 17.53 -1.65 9.80
CA LEU A 243 16.52 -0.79 10.45
C LEU A 243 17.15 0.15 11.48
N ILE A 244 18.10 -0.31 12.26
CA ILE A 244 18.85 0.55 13.19
C ILE A 244 19.62 1.62 12.42
N ALA A 245 20.34 1.23 11.37
CA ALA A 245 21.07 2.15 10.50
C ALA A 245 20.11 3.16 9.83
N PHE A 246 18.92 2.72 9.40
CA PHE A 246 17.88 3.62 8.90
C PHE A 246 17.54 4.71 9.92
N ILE A 247 17.25 4.34 11.17
CA ILE A 247 16.93 5.32 12.23
C ILE A 247 18.09 6.30 12.45
N ILE A 248 19.33 5.81 12.44
CA ILE A 248 20.54 6.63 12.56
C ILE A 248 20.64 7.60 11.39
N VAL A 249 20.48 7.13 10.16
CA VAL A 249 20.50 7.97 8.95
C VAL A 249 19.41 9.03 9.03
N GLN A 250 18.16 8.66 9.41
CA GLN A 250 17.07 9.63 9.56
C GLN A 250 17.37 10.73 10.61
N ARG A 251 18.16 10.43 11.62
CA ARG A 251 18.57 11.40 12.65
C ARG A 251 19.57 12.43 12.14
N TYR A 252 20.48 12.01 11.26
CA TYR A 252 21.61 12.84 10.80
C TYR A 252 21.44 13.33 9.36
N SER A 253 20.49 12.80 8.60
CA SER A 253 20.21 13.21 7.22
C SER A 253 19.80 14.69 7.17
N LYS A 254 20.32 15.39 6.16
CA LYS A 254 19.88 16.74 5.83
C LYS A 254 18.45 16.76 5.28
N TYR A 255 18.03 15.67 4.65
CA TYR A 255 16.73 15.50 3.98
C TYR A 255 16.09 14.18 4.41
N PRO A 256 15.67 14.05 5.70
CA PRO A 256 15.14 12.78 6.19
C PRO A 256 13.75 12.52 5.60
N MET A 257 13.51 11.29 5.10
CA MET A 257 12.16 10.86 4.66
C MET A 257 11.18 10.79 5.82
N MET A 258 11.67 10.48 7.02
CA MET A 258 10.89 10.39 8.25
C MET A 258 11.49 11.31 9.32
N PRO A 259 11.06 12.58 9.43
CA PRO A 259 11.57 13.49 10.44
C PRO A 259 11.26 12.98 11.85
N LEU A 260 12.27 12.51 12.59
CA LEU A 260 12.09 11.92 13.93
C LEU A 260 11.48 12.90 14.95
N LYS A 261 11.51 14.19 14.65
CA LYS A 261 10.86 15.24 15.47
C LYS A 261 9.33 15.03 15.59
N LEU A 262 8.69 14.38 14.62
CA LEU A 262 7.26 14.08 14.65
C LEU A 262 6.88 13.17 15.83
N PHE A 263 7.77 12.26 16.21
CA PHE A 263 7.57 11.36 17.34
C PHE A 263 7.64 12.02 18.71
N LYS A 264 8.07 13.30 18.79
CA LYS A 264 7.98 14.08 20.02
C LYS A 264 6.56 14.52 20.36
N SER A 265 5.66 14.52 19.38
CA SER A 265 4.23 14.78 19.59
C SER A 265 3.58 13.54 20.20
N SER A 266 2.99 13.67 21.39
CA SER A 266 2.25 12.57 22.05
C SER A 266 1.06 12.10 21.23
N THR A 267 0.36 13.02 20.55
CA THR A 267 -0.76 12.69 19.67
C THR A 267 -0.30 11.86 18.47
N PHE A 268 0.83 12.24 17.84
CA PHE A 268 1.38 11.49 16.71
C PHE A 268 1.86 10.10 17.15
N SER A 269 2.66 10.02 18.20
CA SER A 269 3.20 8.76 18.70
C SER A 269 2.12 7.84 19.27
N GLY A 270 1.16 8.40 20.03
CA GLY A 270 0.03 7.64 20.55
C GLY A 270 -0.88 7.09 19.45
N GLY A 271 -1.18 7.89 18.43
CA GLY A 271 -1.95 7.44 17.26
C GLY A 271 -1.27 6.30 16.50
N ASN A 272 0.04 6.40 16.25
CA ASN A 272 0.80 5.34 15.61
C ASN A 272 0.88 4.07 16.45
N LEU A 273 1.08 4.20 17.77
CA LEU A 273 1.12 3.06 18.68
C LEU A 273 -0.25 2.35 18.75
N LEU A 274 -1.33 3.11 18.85
CA LEU A 274 -2.69 2.57 18.79
C LEU A 274 -2.92 1.80 17.48
N THR A 275 -2.55 2.40 16.35
CA THR A 275 -2.65 1.76 15.03
C THR A 275 -1.86 0.46 14.97
N LEU A 276 -0.62 0.45 15.49
CA LEU A 276 0.21 -0.76 15.56
C LEU A 276 -0.50 -1.89 16.33
N PHE A 277 -1.03 -1.60 17.51
CA PHE A 277 -1.72 -2.62 18.31
C PHE A 277 -3.03 -3.11 17.68
N VAL A 278 -3.81 -2.21 17.07
CA VAL A 278 -5.05 -2.57 16.37
C VAL A 278 -4.75 -3.51 15.20
N TYR A 279 -3.77 -3.17 14.35
CA TYR A 279 -3.42 -4.02 13.21
C TYR A 279 -2.72 -5.32 13.63
N ALA A 280 -1.93 -5.31 14.69
CA ALA A 280 -1.34 -6.53 15.25
C ALA A 280 -2.43 -7.49 15.78
N ALA A 281 -3.45 -6.96 16.46
CA ALA A 281 -4.59 -7.74 16.93
C ALA A 281 -5.42 -8.31 15.77
N LEU A 282 -5.70 -7.50 14.74
CA LEU A 282 -6.43 -7.96 13.54
C LEU A 282 -5.64 -9.05 12.80
N GLY A 283 -4.34 -8.88 12.57
CA GLY A 283 -3.50 -9.88 11.93
C GLY A 283 -3.38 -11.17 12.73
N GLY A 284 -3.40 -11.10 14.06
CA GLY A 284 -3.42 -12.28 14.92
C GLY A 284 -4.71 -13.10 14.83
N VAL A 285 -5.85 -12.44 14.62
CA VAL A 285 -7.15 -13.11 14.43
C VAL A 285 -7.21 -13.82 13.06
N GLU A 286 -6.66 -13.20 12.01
CA GLU A 286 -6.65 -13.79 10.66
C GLU A 286 -5.72 -15.02 10.55
N LEU A 287 -4.71 -15.15 11.42
CA LEU A 287 -3.73 -16.23 11.39
C LEU A 287 -4.11 -17.45 12.24
N ASN A 288 -5.23 -17.44 12.94
CA ASN A 288 -5.70 -18.57 13.75
C ASN A 288 -6.92 -19.26 13.11
N PRO A 289 -6.73 -20.10 12.06
CA PRO A 289 -7.82 -20.82 11.42
C PRO A 289 -8.40 -21.95 12.28
N ALA A 290 -7.86 -22.21 13.47
CA ALA A 290 -8.28 -23.31 14.35
C ALA A 290 -9.58 -23.01 15.13
N GLU A 291 -10.12 -21.79 15.11
CA GLU A 291 -11.37 -21.42 15.81
C GLU A 291 -12.54 -21.12 14.87
N ALA A 292 -12.38 -21.34 13.55
CA ALA A 292 -13.42 -21.14 12.53
C ALA A 292 -14.03 -22.46 12.05
N GLY A 293 -14.08 -23.47 12.92
CA GLY A 293 -14.70 -24.78 12.69
C GLY A 293 -15.96 -24.99 13.50
#